data_83284660a9d01faf24f8bc9efc4c8c99
#
_entry.id   83284660a9d01faf24f8bc9efc4c8c99
#
_cell.length_a   1.000
_cell.length_b   1.000
_cell.length_c   1.000
_cell.angle_alpha   90.00
_cell.angle_beta   90.00
_cell.angle_gamma   90.00
#
_symmetry.space_group_name_H-M   'P 1'
#
loop_
_entity.id
_entity.type
_entity.pdbx_description
1 polymer ?
#
loop_
_entity_poly.entity_id
_entity_poly.type
_entity_poly.pdbx_seq_one_letter_code
_entity_poly.pdbx_strand_id
1 'polypeptide(L)'
;MMEPQLFLARPPLSESIAYFGYWDRRTGGPHRSRALPRGAATIVIDIGDRPQVDFFGADAQTRVRVTPAFFIGAGTASYVTHIDTAQTVITVHFRPGGAWPFVGIVQGELTDACVGLDELWGREAATLRPQLAEASSATARVMLLEAFLVNRLRDKQFALHADVTTVLDAAERNPSMRVGDAVALTGLSPKRLINMFRAQVGLTPKTYLRVRRLQAALTRLDSGAAGGAALAAELGYFDQAHFIREFRAFTETTPTQYLRRRSWLAGHVDFVEGCPARPRE
;
A
#
# COMPACT_ATOMS: atom_id res chain seq x y z
N MET A 1 24.63 4.42 0.37
CA MET A 1 23.26 4.05 0.84
C MET A 1 22.77 3.00 -0.13
N MET A 2 22.53 1.76 0.32
CA MET A 2 22.00 0.74 -0.61
C MET A 2 20.54 1.07 -0.92
N GLU A 3 20.24 1.25 -2.20
CA GLU A 3 18.87 1.43 -2.68
C GLU A 3 18.08 0.13 -2.51
N PRO A 4 16.74 0.23 -2.32
CA PRO A 4 15.91 -0.96 -2.28
C PRO A 4 16.00 -1.69 -3.62
N GLN A 5 16.09 -3.00 -3.55
CA GLN A 5 15.99 -3.84 -4.74
C GLN A 5 14.51 -4.13 -5.00
N LEU A 6 14.06 -3.87 -6.23
CA LEU A 6 12.69 -4.16 -6.66
C LEU A 6 12.69 -5.33 -7.64
N PHE A 7 11.83 -6.30 -7.39
CA PHE A 7 11.65 -7.48 -8.22
C PHE A 7 10.22 -7.50 -8.76
N LEU A 8 10.06 -7.53 -10.07
CA LEU A 8 8.75 -7.66 -10.69
C LEU A 8 8.21 -9.08 -10.48
N ALA A 9 6.95 -9.18 -10.10
CA ALA A 9 6.29 -10.47 -9.98
C ALA A 9 6.13 -11.13 -11.35
N ARG A 10 6.30 -12.46 -11.42
CA ARG A 10 6.11 -13.26 -12.63
C ARG A 10 4.73 -13.93 -12.64
N PRO A 11 4.21 -14.31 -13.81
CA PRO A 11 2.99 -15.11 -13.87
C PRO A 11 3.10 -16.41 -13.04
N PRO A 12 2.02 -16.81 -12.33
CA PRO A 12 0.69 -16.21 -12.29
C PRO A 12 0.55 -15.03 -11.30
N LEU A 13 1.56 -14.71 -10.50
CA LEU A 13 1.50 -13.71 -9.43
C LEU A 13 1.39 -12.27 -9.95
N SER A 14 1.88 -11.99 -11.16
CA SER A 14 1.91 -10.63 -11.73
C SER A 14 0.53 -10.00 -11.95
N GLU A 15 -0.54 -10.80 -11.99
CA GLU A 15 -1.92 -10.30 -12.04
C GLU A 15 -2.35 -9.68 -10.70
N SER A 16 -1.81 -10.19 -9.60
CA SER A 16 -2.17 -9.81 -8.22
C SER A 16 -1.12 -8.95 -7.53
N ILE A 17 0.16 -9.15 -7.86
CA ILE A 17 1.30 -8.52 -7.21
C ILE A 17 1.97 -7.56 -8.20
N ALA A 18 2.18 -6.32 -7.76
CA ALA A 18 2.86 -5.30 -8.55
C ALA A 18 4.39 -5.54 -8.55
N TYR A 19 4.97 -5.72 -7.36
CA TYR A 19 6.40 -5.98 -7.17
C TYR A 19 6.68 -6.48 -5.76
N PHE A 20 7.88 -7.06 -5.59
CA PHE A 20 8.50 -7.33 -4.30
C PHE A 20 9.56 -6.28 -4.03
N GLY A 21 9.65 -5.80 -2.80
CA GLY A 21 10.70 -4.92 -2.32
C GLY A 21 11.63 -5.69 -1.38
N TYR A 22 12.93 -5.43 -1.46
CA TYR A 22 13.94 -5.98 -0.56
C TYR A 22 14.86 -4.89 -0.06
N TRP A 23 15.05 -4.82 1.24
CA TRP A 23 15.96 -3.90 1.92
C TRP A 23 16.88 -4.67 2.85
N ASP A 24 18.17 -4.42 2.72
CA ASP A 24 19.17 -4.87 3.67
C ASP A 24 19.95 -3.65 4.16
N ARG A 25 19.71 -3.23 5.40
CA ARG A 25 20.30 -2.01 5.98
C ARG A 25 21.33 -2.31 7.07
N ARG A 26 22.20 -3.28 6.86
CA ARG A 26 23.28 -3.58 7.82
C ARG A 26 24.26 -2.43 8.03
N THR A 27 24.22 -1.37 7.23
CA THR A 27 25.21 -0.28 7.22
C THR A 27 24.62 1.14 7.26
N GLY A 28 23.31 1.31 7.46
CA GLY A 28 22.66 2.62 7.48
C GLY A 28 22.20 3.05 8.88
N GLY A 29 22.11 4.36 9.14
CA GLY A 29 21.47 4.90 10.35
C GLY A 29 19.95 4.64 10.39
N PRO A 30 19.28 4.83 11.56
CA PRO A 30 17.82 4.69 11.66
C PRO A 30 17.14 5.64 10.67
N HIS A 31 16.04 5.19 10.07
CA HIS A 31 15.28 5.97 9.12
C HIS A 31 13.79 5.97 9.49
N ARG A 32 13.20 7.15 9.58
CA ARG A 32 11.76 7.33 9.76
C ARG A 32 11.17 7.93 8.50
N SER A 33 10.16 7.29 7.97
CA SER A 33 9.42 7.81 6.83
C SER A 33 7.93 7.55 6.97
N ARG A 34 7.12 8.40 6.36
CA ARG A 34 5.68 8.26 6.29
C ARG A 34 5.31 7.52 5.02
N ALA A 35 4.74 6.33 5.15
CA ALA A 35 4.15 5.60 4.04
C ALA A 35 2.79 6.20 3.67
N LEU A 36 2.57 6.46 2.40
CA LEU A 36 1.34 7.08 1.88
C LEU A 36 0.34 6.02 1.42
N PRO A 37 -0.98 6.28 1.52
CA PRO A 37 -2.01 5.34 1.10
C PRO A 37 -1.90 5.00 -0.39
N ARG A 38 -1.91 3.71 -0.73
CA ARG A 38 -1.78 3.21 -2.12
C ARG A 38 -3.10 2.65 -2.67
N GLY A 39 -4.11 2.46 -1.83
CA GLY A 39 -5.36 1.80 -2.22
C GLY A 39 -5.20 0.30 -2.51
N ALA A 40 -4.12 -0.30 -2.00
CA ALA A 40 -3.78 -1.70 -2.15
C ALA A 40 -3.08 -2.20 -0.89
N ALA A 41 -3.20 -3.50 -0.63
CA ALA A 41 -2.57 -4.14 0.51
C ALA A 41 -1.05 -4.31 0.32
N THR A 42 -0.35 -4.53 1.43
CA THR A 42 1.09 -4.82 1.47
C THR A 42 1.37 -5.88 2.52
N ILE A 43 2.24 -6.84 2.23
CA ILE A 43 2.86 -7.70 3.24
C ILE A 43 4.24 -7.14 3.54
N VAL A 44 4.60 -7.15 4.83
CA VAL A 44 5.92 -6.77 5.32
C VAL A 44 6.47 -7.93 6.13
N ILE A 45 7.68 -8.37 5.83
CA ILE A 45 8.38 -9.44 6.54
C ILE A 45 9.76 -8.93 6.94
N ASP A 46 9.96 -8.70 8.22
CA ASP A 46 11.28 -8.49 8.81
C ASP A 46 11.91 -9.87 9.08
N ILE A 47 13.00 -10.17 8.38
CA ILE A 47 13.72 -11.44 8.52
C ILE A 47 14.88 -11.37 9.52
N GLY A 48 15.05 -10.24 10.22
CA GLY A 48 16.00 -10.10 11.34
C GLY A 48 15.55 -10.84 12.60
N ASP A 49 16.33 -10.78 13.66
CA ASP A 49 16.09 -11.53 14.91
C ASP A 49 15.05 -10.91 15.84
N ARG A 50 14.41 -9.82 15.44
CA ARG A 50 13.44 -9.10 16.28
C ARG A 50 12.17 -9.90 16.46
N PRO A 51 11.64 -9.98 17.71
CA PRO A 51 10.36 -10.66 17.97
C PRO A 51 9.15 -9.80 17.57
N GLN A 52 9.31 -8.50 17.42
CA GLN A 52 8.24 -7.54 17.10
C GLN A 52 8.77 -6.36 16.29
N VAL A 53 7.89 -5.78 15.49
CA VAL A 53 8.14 -4.57 14.71
C VAL A 53 7.17 -3.48 15.18
N ASP A 54 7.67 -2.27 15.31
CA ASP A 54 6.88 -1.12 15.65
C ASP A 54 6.74 -0.18 14.43
N PHE A 55 5.54 0.32 14.24
CA PHE A 55 5.27 1.48 13.40
C PHE A 55 4.30 2.42 14.12
N PHE A 56 4.05 3.58 13.56
CA PHE A 56 3.23 4.60 14.22
C PHE A 56 2.07 4.98 13.31
N GLY A 57 0.92 5.26 13.89
CA GLY A 57 -0.24 5.78 13.20
C GLY A 57 0.03 7.09 12.45
N ALA A 58 -0.99 7.60 11.78
CA ALA A 58 -0.91 8.86 11.04
C ALA A 58 -0.50 10.06 11.91
N ASP A 59 -0.81 10.02 13.20
CA ASP A 59 -0.38 11.01 14.21
C ASP A 59 1.12 10.95 14.54
N ALA A 60 1.83 9.93 14.06
CA ALA A 60 3.22 9.63 14.37
C ALA A 60 3.53 9.41 15.88
N GLN A 61 2.50 9.22 16.69
CA GLN A 61 2.57 9.03 18.15
C GLN A 61 1.98 7.69 18.59
N THR A 62 0.83 7.31 18.04
CA THR A 62 0.19 6.04 18.35
C THR A 62 1.04 4.89 17.84
N ARG A 63 1.69 4.20 18.76
CA ARG A 63 2.55 3.04 18.46
C ARG A 63 1.68 1.83 18.18
N VAL A 64 1.93 1.18 17.06
CA VAL A 64 1.33 -0.09 16.67
C VAL A 64 2.43 -1.15 16.67
N ARG A 65 2.24 -2.18 17.47
CA ARG A 65 3.19 -3.29 17.61
C ARG A 65 2.63 -4.53 16.95
N VAL A 66 3.41 -5.13 16.08
CA VAL A 66 3.00 -6.30 15.29
C VAL A 66 4.08 -7.38 15.30
N THR A 67 3.71 -8.59 14.92
CA THR A 67 4.66 -9.66 14.62
C THR A 67 5.59 -9.24 13.48
N PRO A 68 6.80 -9.84 13.35
CA PRO A 68 7.74 -9.46 12.29
C PRO A 68 7.26 -9.74 10.88
N ALA A 69 6.25 -10.58 10.70
CA ALA A 69 5.61 -10.86 9.42
C ALA A 69 4.14 -10.47 9.52
N PHE A 70 3.72 -9.44 8.79
CA PHE A 70 2.38 -8.89 8.90
C PHE A 70 1.84 -8.42 7.57
N PHE A 71 0.53 -8.34 7.50
CA PHE A 71 -0.27 -7.82 6.40
C PHE A 71 -0.83 -6.46 6.78
N ILE A 72 -0.73 -5.50 5.87
CA ILE A 72 -1.40 -4.20 5.97
C ILE A 72 -2.49 -4.16 4.91
N GLY A 73 -3.74 -4.01 5.34
CA GLY A 73 -4.87 -3.89 4.45
C GLY A 73 -4.84 -2.61 3.60
N ALA A 74 -5.61 -2.62 2.53
CA ALA A 74 -5.83 -1.40 1.75
C ALA A 74 -6.47 -0.33 2.65
N GLY A 75 -5.92 0.89 2.62
CA GLY A 75 -6.35 1.92 3.55
C GLY A 75 -6.27 3.33 2.99
N THR A 76 -6.71 4.26 3.82
CA THR A 76 -6.69 5.70 3.56
C THR A 76 -5.76 6.46 4.50
N ALA A 77 -5.38 5.84 5.61
CA ALA A 77 -4.46 6.43 6.56
C ALA A 77 -3.00 6.24 6.11
N SER A 78 -2.19 7.27 6.25
CA SER A 78 -0.74 7.13 6.24
C SER A 78 -0.26 6.55 7.57
N TYR A 79 0.90 5.93 7.57
CA TYR A 79 1.55 5.45 8.79
C TYR A 79 3.05 5.77 8.75
N VAL A 80 3.67 5.88 9.93
CA VAL A 80 5.11 6.17 10.01
C VAL A 80 5.86 4.89 10.31
N THR A 81 6.77 4.54 9.41
CA THR A 81 7.70 3.42 9.59
C THR A 81 8.95 3.92 10.29
N HIS A 82 9.47 3.10 11.17
CA HIS A 82 10.78 3.29 11.77
C HIS A 82 11.64 2.07 11.42
N ILE A 83 12.56 2.27 10.51
CA ILE A 83 13.53 1.24 10.11
C ILE A 83 14.81 1.52 10.89
N ASP A 84 15.13 0.62 11.81
CA ASP A 84 16.36 0.66 12.59
C ASP A 84 17.58 0.19 11.78
N THR A 85 18.76 0.40 12.35
CA THR A 85 19.99 -0.19 11.85
C THR A 85 19.91 -1.73 11.87
N ALA A 86 20.52 -2.37 10.88
CA ALA A 86 20.61 -3.84 10.76
C ALA A 86 19.28 -4.57 10.47
N GLN A 87 18.29 -3.90 9.89
CA GLN A 87 17.05 -4.53 9.47
C GLN A 87 17.15 -5.08 8.04
N THR A 88 16.66 -6.30 7.84
CA THR A 88 16.45 -6.88 6.51
C THR A 88 14.96 -7.14 6.35
N VAL A 89 14.35 -6.47 5.37
CA VAL A 89 12.90 -6.49 5.16
C VAL A 89 12.58 -6.89 3.73
N ILE A 90 11.60 -7.77 3.58
CA ILE A 90 10.96 -8.09 2.30
C ILE A 90 9.53 -7.59 2.35
N THR A 91 9.09 -6.97 1.26
CA THR A 91 7.69 -6.55 1.12
C THR A 91 7.06 -7.14 -0.13
N VAL A 92 5.75 -7.41 -0.05
CA VAL A 92 4.91 -7.78 -1.19
C VAL A 92 3.92 -6.66 -1.42
N HIS A 93 4.04 -5.97 -2.53
CA HIS A 93 3.13 -4.89 -2.88
C HIS A 93 2.07 -5.41 -3.84
N PHE A 94 0.86 -5.59 -3.34
CA PHE A 94 -0.26 -6.02 -4.17
C PHE A 94 -0.74 -4.92 -5.12
N ARG A 95 -1.38 -5.33 -6.21
CA ARG A 95 -2.26 -4.48 -7.00
C ARG A 95 -3.56 -4.25 -6.23
N PRO A 96 -4.35 -3.20 -6.53
CA PRO A 96 -5.68 -3.03 -5.93
C PRO A 96 -6.53 -4.30 -6.13
N GLY A 97 -7.08 -4.83 -5.04
CA GLY A 97 -7.80 -6.10 -5.04
C GLY A 97 -6.93 -7.36 -5.12
N GLY A 98 -5.64 -7.23 -5.47
CA GLY A 98 -4.74 -8.36 -5.70
C GLY A 98 -4.46 -9.23 -4.48
N ALA A 99 -4.72 -8.76 -3.26
CA ALA A 99 -4.58 -9.57 -2.05
C ALA A 99 -5.74 -10.56 -1.86
N TRP A 100 -6.90 -10.32 -2.47
CA TRP A 100 -8.10 -11.11 -2.32
C TRP A 100 -7.90 -12.63 -2.51
N PRO A 101 -7.19 -13.11 -3.56
CA PRO A 101 -6.99 -14.55 -3.76
C PRO A 101 -6.14 -15.24 -2.68
N PHE A 102 -5.34 -14.48 -1.93
CA PHE A 102 -4.38 -15.03 -0.97
C PHE A 102 -4.91 -15.07 0.46
N VAL A 103 -5.77 -14.11 0.82
CA VAL A 103 -6.18 -13.91 2.22
C VAL A 103 -7.48 -14.65 2.53
N GLY A 104 -8.42 -14.73 1.60
CA GLY A 104 -9.69 -15.45 1.77
C GLY A 104 -10.63 -14.84 2.81
N ILE A 105 -10.39 -13.60 3.23
CA ILE A 105 -11.22 -12.81 4.15
C ILE A 105 -11.71 -11.58 3.40
N VAL A 106 -12.94 -11.14 3.70
CA VAL A 106 -13.49 -9.90 3.15
C VAL A 106 -12.52 -8.74 3.42
N GLN A 107 -11.94 -8.19 2.37
CA GLN A 107 -10.86 -7.19 2.48
C GLN A 107 -11.29 -5.93 3.25
N GLY A 108 -12.58 -5.64 3.28
CA GLY A 108 -13.14 -4.53 4.05
C GLY A 108 -13.01 -4.67 5.58
N GLU A 109 -12.84 -5.88 6.08
CA GLU A 109 -12.56 -6.16 7.49
C GLU A 109 -11.11 -5.85 7.87
N LEU A 110 -10.24 -5.76 6.86
CA LEU A 110 -8.82 -5.46 6.98
C LEU A 110 -8.47 -4.01 6.59
N THR A 111 -9.47 -3.17 6.33
CA THR A 111 -9.25 -1.76 5.93
C THR A 111 -8.49 -1.00 7.03
N ASP A 112 -7.39 -0.34 6.68
CA ASP A 112 -6.50 0.37 7.62
C ASP A 112 -6.01 -0.50 8.80
N ALA A 113 -6.17 -1.82 8.71
CA ALA A 113 -5.74 -2.78 9.74
C ALA A 113 -4.36 -3.35 9.43
N CYS A 114 -3.69 -3.76 10.51
CA CYS A 114 -2.44 -4.48 10.45
C CYS A 114 -2.59 -5.79 11.23
N VAL A 115 -2.36 -6.92 10.55
CA VAL A 115 -2.63 -8.27 11.10
C VAL A 115 -1.42 -9.16 10.88
N GLY A 116 -1.03 -9.94 11.88
CA GLY A 116 0.05 -10.93 11.78
C GLY A 116 -0.22 -11.96 10.68
N LEU A 117 0.80 -12.35 9.92
CA LEU A 117 0.62 -13.41 8.92
C LEU A 117 0.28 -14.74 9.56
N ASP A 118 0.69 -15.00 10.79
CA ASP A 118 0.32 -16.16 11.58
C ASP A 118 -1.16 -16.18 11.96
N GLU A 119 -1.77 -15.01 12.19
CA GLU A 119 -3.23 -14.89 12.38
C GLU A 119 -4.01 -15.16 11.08
N LEU A 120 -3.46 -14.72 9.93
CA LEU A 120 -4.11 -14.91 8.62
C LEU A 120 -3.89 -16.31 8.03
N TRP A 121 -2.70 -16.88 8.20
CA TRP A 121 -2.25 -18.08 7.48
C TRP A 121 -1.80 -19.22 8.42
N GLY A 122 -1.87 -19.01 9.72
CA GLY A 122 -1.56 -20.04 10.73
C GLY A 122 -0.11 -20.53 10.64
N ARG A 123 0.06 -21.84 10.81
CA ARG A 123 1.38 -22.50 10.87
C ARG A 123 2.21 -22.32 9.60
N GLU A 124 1.60 -22.18 8.44
CA GLU A 124 2.33 -21.98 7.18
C GLU A 124 3.12 -20.67 7.19
N ALA A 125 2.55 -19.59 7.74
CA ALA A 125 3.26 -18.33 7.89
C ALA A 125 4.41 -18.42 8.90
N ALA A 126 4.25 -19.19 9.96
CA ALA A 126 5.28 -19.34 10.98
C ALA A 126 6.57 -20.00 10.44
N THR A 127 6.48 -20.84 9.41
CA THR A 127 7.65 -21.48 8.79
C THR A 127 8.32 -20.60 7.71
N LEU A 128 7.60 -19.64 7.15
CA LEU A 128 8.10 -18.80 6.04
C LEU A 128 9.27 -17.91 6.46
N ARG A 129 9.14 -17.21 7.59
CA ARG A 129 10.17 -16.26 8.05
C ARG A 129 11.53 -16.93 8.32
N PRO A 130 11.64 -18.06 9.04
CA PRO A 130 12.90 -18.80 9.19
C PRO A 130 13.52 -19.19 7.84
N GLN A 131 12.73 -19.73 6.91
CA GLN A 131 13.23 -20.11 5.58
C GLN A 131 13.78 -18.93 4.80
N LEU A 132 13.12 -17.76 4.88
CA LEU A 132 13.61 -16.52 4.27
C LEU A 132 14.92 -16.04 4.93
N ALA A 133 15.09 -16.21 6.24
CA ALA A 133 16.30 -15.83 6.95
C ALA A 133 17.50 -16.68 6.53
N GLU A 134 17.30 -18.00 6.34
CA GLU A 134 18.32 -18.95 5.91
C GLU A 134 18.75 -18.78 4.45
N ALA A 135 17.89 -18.22 3.59
CA ALA A 135 18.22 -18.03 2.19
C ALA A 135 19.38 -17.05 1.99
N SER A 136 20.32 -17.40 1.09
CA SER A 136 21.64 -16.77 0.97
C SER A 136 21.64 -15.42 0.25
N SER A 137 20.60 -15.08 -0.52
CA SER A 137 20.55 -13.86 -1.34
C SER A 137 19.14 -13.27 -1.44
N ALA A 138 19.07 -11.97 -1.81
CA ALA A 138 17.79 -11.30 -2.07
C ALA A 138 16.94 -12.06 -3.12
N THR A 139 17.57 -12.49 -4.20
CA THR A 139 16.90 -13.26 -5.27
C THR A 139 16.37 -14.59 -4.74
N ALA A 140 17.15 -15.34 -3.97
CA ALA A 140 16.71 -16.60 -3.39
C ALA A 140 15.50 -16.41 -2.43
N ARG A 141 15.53 -15.36 -1.63
CA ARG A 141 14.43 -14.97 -0.73
C ARG A 141 13.16 -14.64 -1.48
N VAL A 142 13.27 -13.83 -2.54
CA VAL A 142 12.12 -13.49 -3.37
C VAL A 142 11.56 -14.72 -4.08
N MET A 143 12.39 -15.59 -4.64
CA MET A 143 11.95 -16.84 -5.28
C MET A 143 11.22 -17.77 -4.30
N LEU A 144 11.70 -17.89 -3.07
CA LEU A 144 11.07 -18.67 -2.02
C LEU A 144 9.70 -18.09 -1.66
N LEU A 145 9.62 -16.75 -1.53
CA LEU A 145 8.36 -16.07 -1.25
C LEU A 145 7.38 -16.17 -2.42
N GLU A 146 7.84 -16.08 -3.67
CA GLU A 146 7.02 -16.34 -4.86
C GLU A 146 6.45 -17.77 -4.84
N ALA A 147 7.27 -18.78 -4.59
CA ALA A 147 6.82 -20.16 -4.52
C ALA A 147 5.78 -20.37 -3.41
N PHE A 148 6.00 -19.77 -2.24
CA PHE A 148 5.03 -19.79 -1.14
C PHE A 148 3.69 -19.16 -1.56
N LEU A 149 3.71 -18.00 -2.20
CA LEU A 149 2.51 -17.30 -2.65
C LEU A 149 1.79 -18.01 -3.79
N VAL A 150 2.52 -18.65 -4.72
CA VAL A 150 1.92 -19.50 -5.77
C VAL A 150 1.13 -20.66 -5.14
N ASN A 151 1.70 -21.32 -4.14
CA ASN A 151 1.01 -22.40 -3.45
C ASN A 151 -0.25 -21.92 -2.69
N ARG A 152 -0.28 -20.64 -2.31
CA ARG A 152 -1.46 -20.02 -1.66
C ARG A 152 -2.46 -19.44 -2.65
N LEU A 153 -2.12 -19.31 -3.91
CA LEU A 153 -3.05 -18.83 -4.93
C LEU A 153 -4.20 -19.84 -5.05
N ARG A 154 -5.30 -19.51 -4.45
CA ARG A 154 -6.45 -20.41 -4.35
C ARG A 154 -7.32 -20.33 -5.59
N ASP A 155 -8.19 -21.33 -5.73
CA ASP A 155 -9.10 -21.57 -6.84
C ASP A 155 -9.85 -20.33 -7.35
N LYS A 156 -10.42 -20.44 -8.55
CA LYS A 156 -11.16 -19.38 -9.28
C LYS A 156 -12.26 -18.67 -8.48
N GLN A 157 -12.74 -19.26 -7.38
CA GLN A 157 -13.73 -18.63 -6.50
C GLN A 157 -13.26 -17.34 -5.83
N PHE A 158 -11.94 -17.15 -5.70
CA PHE A 158 -11.32 -15.94 -5.14
C PHE A 158 -10.76 -15.00 -6.20
N ALA A 159 -11.04 -15.21 -7.47
CA ALA A 159 -10.72 -14.24 -8.52
C ALA A 159 -11.54 -12.95 -8.30
N LEU A 160 -10.96 -11.82 -8.73
CA LEU A 160 -11.72 -10.57 -8.77
C LEU A 160 -12.90 -10.70 -9.72
N HIS A 161 -14.04 -10.14 -9.31
CA HIS A 161 -15.19 -10.04 -10.21
C HIS A 161 -14.87 -9.13 -11.40
N ALA A 162 -15.30 -9.51 -12.60
CA ALA A 162 -15.02 -8.76 -13.83
C ALA A 162 -15.40 -7.28 -13.73
N ASP A 163 -16.54 -6.95 -13.11
CA ASP A 163 -16.96 -5.56 -12.92
C ASP A 163 -16.00 -4.78 -12.00
N VAL A 164 -15.45 -5.43 -10.96
CA VAL A 164 -14.44 -4.80 -10.09
C VAL A 164 -13.18 -4.52 -10.89
N THR A 165 -12.67 -5.50 -11.63
CA THR A 165 -11.49 -5.34 -12.50
C THR A 165 -11.71 -4.21 -13.50
N THR A 166 -12.89 -4.17 -14.16
CA THR A 166 -13.25 -3.13 -15.13
C THR A 166 -13.16 -1.72 -14.52
N VAL A 167 -13.67 -1.54 -13.30
CA VAL A 167 -13.59 -0.23 -12.61
C VAL A 167 -12.15 0.09 -12.17
N LEU A 168 -11.39 -0.90 -11.69
CA LEU A 168 -9.99 -0.72 -11.32
C LEU A 168 -9.16 -0.24 -12.52
N ASP A 169 -9.31 -0.90 -13.67
CA ASP A 169 -8.62 -0.55 -14.91
C ASP A 169 -9.03 0.81 -15.47
N ALA A 170 -10.32 1.14 -15.38
CA ALA A 170 -10.82 2.45 -15.81
C ALA A 170 -10.27 3.57 -14.92
N ALA A 171 -10.22 3.36 -13.60
CA ALA A 171 -9.66 4.32 -12.65
C ALA A 171 -8.14 4.51 -12.80
N GLU A 172 -7.42 3.48 -13.24
CA GLU A 172 -5.99 3.58 -13.56
C GLU A 172 -5.76 4.49 -14.76
N ARG A 173 -6.57 4.33 -15.81
CA ARG A 173 -6.48 5.16 -17.03
C ARG A 173 -7.03 6.58 -16.84
N ASN A 174 -8.02 6.74 -15.96
CA ASN A 174 -8.66 8.03 -15.70
C ASN A 174 -8.76 8.32 -14.20
N PRO A 175 -7.74 8.94 -13.59
CA PRO A 175 -7.75 9.30 -12.17
C PRO A 175 -8.84 10.30 -11.78
N SER A 176 -9.43 11.04 -12.74
CA SER A 176 -10.54 11.97 -12.50
C SER A 176 -11.92 11.29 -12.49
N MET A 177 -11.99 9.98 -12.76
CA MET A 177 -13.20 9.16 -12.75
C MET A 177 -14.03 9.37 -11.48
N ARG A 178 -15.35 9.41 -11.63
CA ARG A 178 -16.32 9.54 -10.53
C ARG A 178 -17.07 8.24 -10.28
N VAL A 179 -17.68 8.12 -9.12
CA VAL A 179 -18.50 6.92 -8.78
C VAL A 179 -19.65 6.71 -9.76
N GLY A 180 -20.25 7.79 -10.26
CA GLY A 180 -21.29 7.70 -11.30
C GLY A 180 -20.80 7.00 -12.57
N ASP A 181 -19.55 7.28 -12.98
CA ASP A 181 -18.94 6.65 -14.16
C ASP A 181 -18.72 5.16 -13.94
N ALA A 182 -18.30 4.76 -12.71
CA ALA A 182 -18.15 3.36 -12.33
C ALA A 182 -19.49 2.60 -12.34
N VAL A 183 -20.54 3.23 -11.86
CA VAL A 183 -21.91 2.68 -11.92
C VAL A 183 -22.37 2.53 -13.37
N ALA A 184 -22.19 3.56 -14.20
CA ALA A 184 -22.57 3.52 -15.61
C ALA A 184 -21.78 2.45 -16.38
N LEU A 185 -20.48 2.29 -16.09
CA LEU A 185 -19.59 1.34 -16.75
C LEU A 185 -19.98 -0.12 -16.48
N THR A 186 -20.45 -0.41 -15.26
CA THR A 186 -20.79 -1.78 -14.83
C THR A 186 -22.26 -2.12 -14.94
N GLY A 187 -23.14 -1.13 -15.03
CA GLY A 187 -24.59 -1.34 -14.94
C GLY A 187 -25.09 -1.82 -13.56
N LEU A 188 -24.21 -1.91 -12.58
CA LEU A 188 -24.56 -2.36 -11.23
C LEU A 188 -25.28 -1.26 -10.43
N SER A 189 -26.14 -1.67 -9.49
CA SER A 189 -26.64 -0.72 -8.51
C SER A 189 -25.48 -0.20 -7.62
N PRO A 190 -25.53 1.07 -7.15
CA PRO A 190 -24.50 1.64 -6.28
C PRO A 190 -24.22 0.77 -5.04
N LYS A 191 -25.27 0.19 -4.43
CA LYS A 191 -25.16 -0.69 -3.25
C LYS A 191 -24.36 -1.95 -3.58
N ARG A 192 -24.64 -2.59 -4.73
CA ARG A 192 -23.93 -3.81 -5.16
C ARG A 192 -22.47 -3.52 -5.44
N LEU A 193 -22.17 -2.45 -6.15
CA LEU A 193 -20.81 -2.02 -6.44
C LEU A 193 -20.01 -1.74 -5.17
N ILE A 194 -20.61 -1.03 -4.18
CA ILE A 194 -19.98 -0.76 -2.87
C ILE A 194 -19.65 -2.06 -2.15
N ASN A 195 -20.59 -3.02 -2.10
CA ASN A 195 -20.37 -4.28 -1.40
C ASN A 195 -19.25 -5.10 -2.04
N MET A 196 -19.22 -5.18 -3.38
CA MET A 196 -18.18 -5.91 -4.11
C MET A 196 -16.81 -5.27 -3.92
N PHE A 197 -16.70 -3.95 -4.00
CA PHE A 197 -15.45 -3.23 -3.75
C PHE A 197 -14.96 -3.44 -2.32
N ARG A 198 -15.83 -3.33 -1.32
CA ARG A 198 -15.45 -3.62 0.08
C ARG A 198 -14.97 -5.04 0.26
N ALA A 199 -15.66 -6.01 -0.35
CA ALA A 199 -15.27 -7.40 -0.22
C ALA A 199 -13.91 -7.71 -0.85
N GLN A 200 -13.63 -7.20 -2.04
CA GLN A 200 -12.48 -7.61 -2.85
C GLN A 200 -11.31 -6.63 -2.85
N VAL A 201 -11.56 -5.32 -2.69
CA VAL A 201 -10.52 -4.28 -2.70
C VAL A 201 -10.21 -3.77 -1.29
N GLY A 202 -11.17 -3.88 -0.36
CA GLY A 202 -11.05 -3.36 0.99
C GLY A 202 -11.57 -1.92 1.14
N LEU A 203 -11.86 -1.22 0.06
CA LEU A 203 -12.32 0.16 0.07
C LEU A 203 -13.68 0.29 -0.62
N THR A 204 -14.40 1.38 -0.35
CA THR A 204 -15.55 1.73 -1.20
C THR A 204 -15.04 2.28 -2.55
N PRO A 205 -15.84 2.23 -3.63
CA PRO A 205 -15.46 2.84 -4.91
C PRO A 205 -15.07 4.31 -4.76
N LYS A 206 -15.84 5.09 -3.98
CA LYS A 206 -15.55 6.51 -3.71
C LYS A 206 -14.18 6.69 -3.05
N THR A 207 -13.90 5.91 -2.03
CA THR A 207 -12.63 5.98 -1.28
C THR A 207 -11.47 5.56 -2.17
N TYR A 208 -11.62 4.47 -2.92
CA TYR A 208 -10.61 4.00 -3.86
C TYR A 208 -10.26 5.05 -4.92
N LEU A 209 -11.27 5.64 -5.57
CA LEU A 209 -11.07 6.68 -6.59
C LEU A 209 -10.35 7.92 -6.04
N ARG A 210 -10.63 8.30 -4.77
CA ARG A 210 -9.88 9.38 -4.10
C ARG A 210 -8.41 9.02 -3.89
N VAL A 211 -8.11 7.80 -3.45
CA VAL A 211 -6.73 7.34 -3.29
C VAL A 211 -6.02 7.23 -4.65
N ARG A 212 -6.70 6.77 -5.71
CA ARG A 212 -6.14 6.75 -7.07
C ARG A 212 -5.79 8.16 -7.56
N ARG A 213 -6.65 9.13 -7.29
CA ARG A 213 -6.39 10.55 -7.60
C ARG A 213 -5.18 11.08 -6.86
N LEU A 214 -5.03 10.74 -5.57
CA LEU A 214 -3.83 11.04 -4.80
C LEU A 214 -2.58 10.42 -5.45
N GLN A 215 -2.62 9.13 -5.80
CA GLN A 215 -1.48 8.44 -6.41
C GLN A 215 -1.07 9.08 -7.76
N ALA A 216 -2.06 9.48 -8.58
CA ALA A 216 -1.79 10.21 -9.80
C ALA A 216 -1.15 11.59 -9.52
N ALA A 217 -1.60 12.29 -8.47
CA ALA A 217 -0.98 13.54 -8.05
C ALA A 217 0.49 13.35 -7.63
N LEU A 218 0.78 12.32 -6.84
CA LEU A 218 2.16 11.99 -6.43
C LEU A 218 3.04 11.71 -7.65
N THR A 219 2.57 10.89 -8.59
CA THR A 219 3.29 10.57 -9.84
C THR A 219 3.58 11.84 -10.66
N ARG A 220 2.60 12.75 -10.80
CA ARG A 220 2.79 14.02 -11.51
C ARG A 220 3.80 14.93 -10.81
N LEU A 221 3.71 15.04 -9.49
CA LEU A 221 4.66 15.82 -8.68
C LEU A 221 6.08 15.25 -8.78
N ASP A 222 6.24 13.93 -8.74
CA ASP A 222 7.52 13.26 -8.85
C ASP A 222 8.15 13.42 -10.24
N SER A 223 7.34 13.51 -11.29
CA SER A 223 7.78 13.83 -12.66
C SER A 223 8.02 15.32 -12.93
N GLY A 224 7.93 16.18 -11.91
CA GLY A 224 8.28 17.60 -12.00
C GLY A 224 7.10 18.54 -12.29
N ALA A 225 5.85 18.04 -12.24
CA ALA A 225 4.69 18.92 -12.37
C ALA A 225 4.60 19.91 -11.21
N ALA A 226 4.29 21.15 -11.49
CA ALA A 226 3.99 22.13 -10.45
C ALA A 226 2.66 21.80 -9.77
N GLY A 227 2.67 21.68 -8.44
CA GLY A 227 1.47 21.44 -7.64
C GLY A 227 0.61 22.69 -7.53
N GLY A 228 -0.25 22.92 -8.50
CA GLY A 228 -1.07 24.14 -8.55
C GLY A 228 -2.46 23.89 -9.13
N ALA A 229 -3.13 24.97 -9.54
CA ALA A 229 -4.48 24.93 -10.10
C ALA A 229 -4.59 24.04 -11.35
N ALA A 230 -3.55 24.04 -12.21
CA ALA A 230 -3.52 23.22 -13.42
C ALA A 230 -3.55 21.72 -13.09
N LEU A 231 -2.72 21.26 -12.14
CA LEU A 231 -2.72 19.88 -11.68
C LEU A 231 -4.05 19.50 -11.00
N ALA A 232 -4.61 20.41 -10.19
CA ALA A 232 -5.92 20.20 -9.58
C ALA A 232 -7.01 19.98 -10.64
N ALA A 233 -7.04 20.81 -11.68
CA ALA A 233 -8.01 20.67 -12.78
C ALA A 233 -7.79 19.38 -13.59
N GLU A 234 -6.55 19.02 -13.94
CA GLU A 234 -6.20 17.78 -14.63
C GLU A 234 -6.72 16.56 -13.89
N LEU A 235 -6.58 16.53 -12.57
CA LEU A 235 -6.99 15.42 -11.72
C LEU A 235 -8.48 15.46 -11.31
N GLY A 236 -9.26 16.42 -11.81
CA GLY A 236 -10.69 16.53 -11.57
C GLY A 236 -11.07 17.01 -10.16
N TYR A 237 -10.18 17.75 -9.49
CA TYR A 237 -10.53 18.49 -8.30
C TYR A 237 -11.33 19.75 -8.67
N PHE A 238 -12.20 20.19 -7.76
CA PHE A 238 -13.00 21.39 -8.00
C PHE A 238 -12.14 22.66 -8.13
N ASP A 239 -11.16 22.80 -7.24
CA ASP A 239 -10.19 23.89 -7.21
C ASP A 239 -8.88 23.44 -6.55
N GLN A 240 -7.88 24.31 -6.55
CA GLN A 240 -6.60 24.08 -5.90
C GLN A 240 -6.74 23.91 -4.37
N ALA A 241 -7.65 24.61 -3.73
CA ALA A 241 -7.86 24.50 -2.29
C ALA A 241 -8.43 23.13 -1.91
N HIS A 242 -9.36 22.60 -2.72
CA HIS A 242 -9.86 21.22 -2.57
C HIS A 242 -8.72 20.21 -2.75
N PHE A 243 -7.89 20.36 -3.78
CA PHE A 243 -6.72 19.50 -3.99
C PHE A 243 -5.80 19.50 -2.76
N ILE A 244 -5.41 20.68 -2.26
CA ILE A 244 -4.51 20.78 -1.09
C ILE A 244 -5.14 20.17 0.16
N ARG A 245 -6.42 20.39 0.40
CA ARG A 245 -7.14 19.80 1.56
C ARG A 245 -7.15 18.28 1.48
N GLU A 246 -7.52 17.71 0.32
CA GLU A 246 -7.59 16.27 0.14
C GLU A 246 -6.19 15.63 0.18
N PHE A 247 -5.21 16.22 -0.49
CA PHE A 247 -3.81 15.79 -0.43
C PHE A 247 -3.31 15.73 1.01
N ARG A 248 -3.55 16.78 1.79
CA ARG A 248 -3.14 16.86 3.19
C ARG A 248 -3.88 15.84 4.07
N ALA A 249 -5.15 15.58 3.81
CA ALA A 249 -5.92 14.60 4.57
C ALA A 249 -5.37 13.16 4.46
N PHE A 250 -4.72 12.82 3.34
CA PHE A 250 -4.10 11.52 3.12
C PHE A 250 -2.62 11.47 3.53
N THR A 251 -1.89 12.57 3.37
CA THR A 251 -0.42 12.58 3.46
C THR A 251 0.11 13.30 4.69
N GLU A 252 -0.74 13.99 5.44
CA GLU A 252 -0.39 14.91 6.54
C GLU A 252 0.57 16.04 6.10
N THR A 253 0.76 16.23 4.79
CA THR A 253 1.63 17.26 4.21
C THR A 253 0.93 18.01 3.09
N THR A 254 1.45 19.17 2.70
CA THR A 254 1.02 19.84 1.48
C THR A 254 1.83 19.35 0.26
N PRO A 255 1.34 19.54 -1.00
CA PRO A 255 2.11 19.18 -2.19
C PRO A 255 3.51 19.81 -2.23
N THR A 256 3.64 21.06 -1.79
CA THR A 256 4.94 21.76 -1.71
C THR A 256 5.85 21.14 -0.65
N GLN A 257 5.31 20.75 0.50
CA GLN A 257 6.08 20.06 1.55
C GLN A 257 6.50 18.66 1.09
N TYR A 258 5.62 17.95 0.38
CA TYR A 258 5.91 16.66 -0.23
C TYR A 258 7.13 16.74 -1.15
N LEU A 259 7.16 17.69 -2.09
CA LEU A 259 8.28 17.88 -3.02
C LEU A 259 9.63 18.12 -2.32
N ARG A 260 9.60 18.78 -1.15
CA ARG A 260 10.82 19.04 -0.36
C ARG A 260 11.27 17.87 0.51
N ARG A 261 10.37 16.94 0.81
CA ARG A 261 10.57 15.86 1.79
C ARG A 261 10.31 14.47 1.23
N ARG A 262 10.13 14.36 -0.10
CA ARG A 262 9.94 13.04 -0.72
C ARG A 262 11.11 12.14 -0.38
N SER A 263 10.79 10.95 0.11
CA SER A 263 11.78 9.95 0.44
C SER A 263 12.35 9.31 -0.83
N TRP A 264 13.54 8.75 -0.72
CA TRP A 264 14.06 7.84 -1.73
C TRP A 264 13.22 6.56 -1.88
N LEU A 265 12.37 6.24 -0.89
CA LEU A 265 11.36 5.21 -0.95
C LEU A 265 10.13 5.71 -1.71
N ALA A 266 9.78 5.06 -2.82
CA ALA A 266 8.58 5.39 -3.59
C ALA A 266 7.33 5.33 -2.70
N GLY A 267 6.50 6.39 -2.75
CA GLY A 267 5.30 6.49 -1.92
C GLY A 267 5.55 6.79 -0.44
N HIS A 268 6.75 7.26 -0.11
CA HIS A 268 7.11 7.68 1.25
C HIS A 268 7.53 9.15 1.29
N VAL A 269 7.39 9.75 2.47
CA VAL A 269 7.86 11.10 2.80
C VAL A 269 8.80 11.00 3.99
N ASP A 270 9.97 11.61 3.93
CA ASP A 270 10.90 11.62 5.05
C ASP A 270 10.28 12.34 6.24
N PHE A 271 10.38 11.69 7.39
CA PHE A 271 9.86 12.21 8.64
C PHE A 271 10.89 13.12 9.29
N VAL A 272 10.54 14.40 9.45
CA VAL A 272 11.37 15.36 10.19
C VAL A 272 10.79 15.51 11.60
N GLU A 273 11.57 15.19 12.62
CA GLU A 273 11.19 15.42 14.02
C GLU A 273 10.92 16.90 14.24
N GLY A 274 9.83 17.22 14.93
CA GLY A 274 9.49 18.61 15.29
C GLY A 274 8.33 19.25 14.53
N CYS A 275 7.66 18.53 13.62
CA CYS A 275 6.38 19.02 13.06
C CYS A 275 5.22 18.34 13.81
N PRO A 276 4.57 19.02 14.80
CA PRO A 276 3.47 18.41 15.53
C PRO A 276 2.30 18.13 14.60
N ALA A 277 1.76 16.91 14.67
CA ALA A 277 0.45 16.61 14.12
C ALA A 277 -0.56 17.50 14.88
N ARG A 278 -1.36 18.29 14.15
CA ARG A 278 -2.47 19.00 14.79
C ARG A 278 -3.52 17.98 15.25
N PRO A 279 -4.10 18.14 16.46
CA PRO A 279 -5.22 17.33 16.87
C PRO A 279 -6.35 17.46 15.84
N ARG A 280 -7.05 16.37 15.58
CA ARG A 280 -8.29 16.37 14.78
C ARG A 280 -9.37 17.03 15.63
N GLU A 281 -9.91 18.15 15.17
CA GLU A 281 -11.19 18.66 15.62
C GLU A 281 -12.32 17.85 15.03
#